data_b0d68ec1725e50150bbc28705a56f73f
#
_entry.id   b0d68ec1725e50150bbc28705a56f73f
#
_cell.length_a   1.000
_cell.length_b   1.000
_cell.length_c   1.000
_cell.angle_alpha   90.00
_cell.angle_beta   90.00
_cell.angle_gamma   90.00
#
_symmetry.space_group_name_H-M   'P 1'
#
loop_
_entity.id
_entity.type
_entity.pdbx_description
1 polymer ?
#
loop_
_entity_poly.entity_id
_entity_poly.type
_entity_poly.pdbx_seq_one_letter_code
_entity_poly.pdbx_strand_id
1 'polypeptide(L)'
;MHSFICCSPSNKHRLQKGFTLIELIIVIVILAVLSITVLPRFLNLQNDARIAVLTNAQTSIEQANTLMQMKAQMPSYRATGVAGRNDLIDVDLNRDGVIDLSDDSPDVRLKWFFLDNTDVVKRVEFSEALVFEEQGIDFTYIGYDFDDDGAVQDDQCYVLYTQAQSADQPPTYARQTTGC
;
A
#
# COMPACT_ATOMS: atom_id res chain seq x y z
N MET A 1 40.16 -15.80 -73.26
CA MET A 1 38.79 -15.38 -73.46
C MET A 1 37.92 -16.05 -72.42
N HIS A 2 37.64 -15.39 -71.30
CA HIS A 2 36.74 -15.90 -70.25
C HIS A 2 35.51 -14.99 -70.22
N SER A 3 34.36 -15.59 -70.62
CA SER A 3 33.07 -14.93 -70.63
C SER A 3 32.45 -14.98 -69.20
N PHE A 4 32.27 -13.82 -68.55
CA PHE A 4 31.57 -13.73 -67.27
C PHE A 4 30.07 -13.62 -67.53
N ILE A 5 29.32 -14.63 -67.07
CA ILE A 5 27.85 -14.61 -67.07
C ILE A 5 27.42 -13.92 -65.76
N CYS A 6 26.81 -12.73 -65.91
CA CYS A 6 26.25 -11.98 -64.82
C CYS A 6 24.84 -12.50 -64.49
N CYS A 7 24.70 -13.15 -63.30
CA CYS A 7 23.39 -13.52 -62.75
C CYS A 7 22.75 -12.32 -62.10
N SER A 8 21.64 -11.78 -62.71
CA SER A 8 20.80 -10.77 -62.15
C SER A 8 19.88 -11.36 -61.06
N PRO A 9 19.81 -10.80 -59.82
CA PRO A 9 18.88 -11.31 -58.83
C PRO A 9 17.47 -10.89 -59.19
N SER A 10 16.57 -11.84 -59.32
CA SER A 10 15.14 -11.66 -59.54
C SER A 10 14.52 -11.04 -58.25
N ASN A 11 14.22 -9.75 -58.33
CA ASN A 11 13.56 -9.03 -57.23
C ASN A 11 12.05 -9.36 -57.25
N LYS A 12 11.65 -10.36 -56.42
CA LYS A 12 10.24 -10.69 -56.19
C LYS A 12 9.59 -9.56 -55.42
N HIS A 13 8.95 -8.63 -56.06
CA HIS A 13 8.06 -7.68 -55.45
C HIS A 13 6.93 -8.44 -54.74
N ARG A 14 6.97 -8.52 -53.42
CA ARG A 14 5.83 -8.94 -52.64
C ARG A 14 4.79 -7.86 -52.76
N LEU A 15 3.68 -8.15 -53.39
CA LEU A 15 2.49 -7.28 -53.44
C LEU A 15 2.02 -7.11 -51.98
N GLN A 16 2.26 -5.94 -51.40
CA GLN A 16 1.67 -5.53 -50.14
C GLN A 16 0.18 -5.32 -50.36
N LYS A 17 -0.63 -6.22 -49.79
CA LYS A 17 -2.09 -6.04 -49.76
C LYS A 17 -2.38 -4.92 -48.75
N GLY A 18 -2.89 -3.80 -49.21
CA GLY A 18 -3.38 -2.73 -48.34
C GLY A 18 -4.71 -3.12 -47.69
N PHE A 19 -4.94 -2.62 -46.48
CA PHE A 19 -6.22 -2.75 -45.78
C PHE A 19 -7.33 -2.03 -46.53
N THR A 20 -8.49 -2.64 -46.61
CA THR A 20 -9.67 -1.97 -47.19
C THR A 20 -10.29 -1.03 -46.13
N LEU A 21 -10.89 0.09 -46.58
CA LEU A 21 -11.52 1.06 -45.70
C LEU A 21 -12.67 0.43 -44.89
N ILE A 22 -13.40 -0.51 -45.50
CA ILE A 22 -14.49 -1.24 -44.84
C ILE A 22 -14.00 -2.14 -43.74
N GLU A 23 -12.85 -2.79 -43.90
CA GLU A 23 -12.23 -3.64 -42.92
C GLU A 23 -11.83 -2.85 -41.68
N LEU A 24 -11.33 -1.63 -41.82
CA LEU A 24 -11.04 -0.71 -40.74
C LEU A 24 -12.32 -0.29 -39.99
N ILE A 25 -13.38 0.07 -40.74
CA ILE A 25 -14.65 0.51 -40.15
C ILE A 25 -15.28 -0.62 -39.33
N ILE A 26 -15.30 -1.84 -39.83
CA ILE A 26 -15.85 -2.99 -39.06
C ILE A 26 -15.10 -3.21 -37.75
N VAL A 27 -13.77 -3.11 -37.79
CA VAL A 27 -12.95 -3.30 -36.58
C VAL A 27 -13.25 -2.23 -35.52
N ILE A 28 -13.31 -0.95 -35.89
CA ILE A 28 -13.61 0.11 -34.92
C ILE A 28 -15.03 0.02 -34.36
N VAL A 29 -16.02 -0.43 -35.14
CA VAL A 29 -17.38 -0.66 -34.64
C VAL A 29 -17.43 -1.80 -33.65
N ILE A 30 -16.75 -2.93 -33.91
CA ILE A 30 -16.66 -4.05 -32.94
C ILE A 30 -15.95 -3.62 -31.65
N LEU A 31 -14.83 -2.89 -31.76
CA LEU A 31 -14.12 -2.38 -30.59
C LEU A 31 -14.97 -1.40 -29.77
N ALA A 32 -15.74 -0.54 -30.42
CA ALA A 32 -16.64 0.38 -29.74
C ALA A 32 -17.71 -0.34 -28.93
N VAL A 33 -18.34 -1.37 -29.50
CA VAL A 33 -19.36 -2.17 -28.78
C VAL A 33 -18.75 -2.94 -27.61
N LEU A 34 -17.57 -3.55 -27.79
CA LEU A 34 -16.87 -4.26 -26.73
C LEU A 34 -16.44 -3.32 -25.59
N SER A 35 -16.01 -2.12 -25.92
CA SER A 35 -15.55 -1.13 -24.91
C SER A 35 -16.66 -0.76 -23.92
N ILE A 36 -17.91 -0.61 -24.36
CA ILE A 36 -19.04 -0.26 -23.49
C ILE A 36 -19.32 -1.35 -22.44
N THR A 37 -19.09 -2.61 -22.77
CA THR A 37 -19.36 -3.75 -21.85
C THR A 37 -18.22 -4.02 -20.90
N VAL A 38 -16.99 -3.65 -21.24
CA VAL A 38 -15.79 -3.98 -20.48
C VAL A 38 -15.44 -2.87 -19.49
N LEU A 39 -15.66 -1.62 -19.84
CA LEU A 39 -15.28 -0.45 -19.02
C LEU A 39 -15.83 -0.53 -17.56
N PRO A 40 -17.12 -0.83 -17.32
CA PRO A 40 -17.65 -0.89 -15.95
C PRO A 40 -16.97 -1.96 -15.08
N ARG A 41 -16.52 -3.06 -15.69
CA ARG A 41 -15.85 -4.15 -14.96
C ARG A 41 -14.45 -3.75 -14.49
N PHE A 42 -13.74 -2.93 -15.26
CA PHE A 42 -12.42 -2.45 -14.86
C PHE A 42 -12.50 -1.49 -13.67
N LEU A 43 -13.49 -0.62 -13.61
CA LEU A 43 -13.66 0.30 -12.49
C LEU A 43 -13.94 -0.46 -11.18
N ASN A 44 -14.81 -1.47 -11.21
CA ASN A 44 -15.09 -2.28 -10.03
C ASN A 44 -13.85 -3.07 -9.58
N LEU A 45 -13.05 -3.58 -10.50
CA LEU A 45 -11.82 -4.31 -10.17
C LEU A 45 -10.77 -3.40 -9.50
N GLN A 46 -10.69 -2.15 -9.91
CA GLN A 46 -9.79 -1.17 -9.28
C GLN A 46 -10.21 -0.88 -7.84
N ASN A 47 -11.50 -0.69 -7.58
CA ASN A 47 -12.02 -0.49 -6.24
C ASN A 47 -11.77 -1.72 -5.36
N ASP A 48 -12.06 -2.92 -5.87
CA ASP A 48 -11.80 -4.17 -5.15
C ASP A 48 -10.31 -4.34 -4.81
N ALA A 49 -9.42 -3.95 -5.73
CA ALA A 49 -7.98 -3.98 -5.49
C ALA A 49 -7.55 -3.02 -4.38
N ARG A 50 -8.07 -1.80 -4.34
CA ARG A 50 -7.80 -0.83 -3.26
C ARG A 50 -8.29 -1.35 -1.91
N ILE A 51 -9.51 -1.88 -1.86
CA ILE A 51 -10.07 -2.48 -0.65
C ILE A 51 -9.22 -3.67 -0.17
N ALA A 52 -8.70 -4.48 -1.08
CA ALA A 52 -7.80 -5.58 -0.74
C ALA A 52 -6.48 -5.06 -0.14
N VAL A 53 -5.91 -3.99 -0.66
CA VAL A 53 -4.70 -3.35 -0.11
C VAL A 53 -4.96 -2.81 1.30
N LEU A 54 -6.08 -2.13 1.53
CA LEU A 54 -6.47 -1.65 2.87
C LEU A 54 -6.69 -2.82 3.84
N THR A 55 -7.26 -3.92 3.37
CA THR A 55 -7.45 -5.12 4.20
C THR A 55 -6.11 -5.74 4.61
N ASN A 56 -5.15 -5.79 3.69
CA ASN A 56 -3.81 -6.26 3.98
C ASN A 56 -3.10 -5.30 4.95
N ALA A 57 -3.23 -3.99 4.77
CA ALA A 57 -2.67 -2.99 5.67
C ALA A 57 -3.19 -3.17 7.10
N GLN A 58 -4.50 -3.29 7.29
CA GLN A 58 -5.10 -3.57 8.58
C GLN A 58 -4.53 -4.84 9.22
N THR A 59 -4.51 -5.94 8.48
CA THR A 59 -4.00 -7.22 8.98
C THR A 59 -2.52 -7.14 9.38
N SER A 60 -1.73 -6.39 8.61
CA SER A 60 -0.32 -6.17 8.91
C SER A 60 -0.12 -5.39 10.22
N ILE A 61 -0.95 -4.38 10.48
CA ILE A 61 -0.93 -3.62 11.75
C ILE A 61 -1.32 -4.52 12.92
N GLU A 62 -2.35 -5.34 12.78
CA GLU A 62 -2.79 -6.29 13.80
C GLU A 62 -1.68 -7.29 14.15
N GLN A 63 -0.98 -7.81 13.14
CA GLN A 63 0.16 -8.71 13.33
C GLN A 63 1.35 -7.99 13.96
N ALA A 64 1.65 -6.75 13.55
CA ALA A 64 2.71 -5.96 14.14
C ALA A 64 2.44 -5.68 15.63
N ASN A 65 1.22 -5.33 16.00
CA ASN A 65 0.84 -5.16 17.40
C ASN A 65 1.05 -6.44 18.22
N THR A 66 0.60 -7.58 17.69
CA THR A 66 0.79 -8.88 18.35
C THR A 66 2.28 -9.20 18.53
N LEU A 67 3.09 -8.95 17.50
CA LEU A 67 4.54 -9.18 17.57
C LEU A 67 5.22 -8.25 18.57
N MET A 68 4.84 -6.98 18.63
CA MET A 68 5.42 -6.01 19.57
C MET A 68 5.05 -6.35 21.02
N GLN A 69 3.82 -6.77 21.29
CA GLN A 69 3.41 -7.30 22.59
C GLN A 69 4.30 -8.45 23.07
N MET A 70 4.55 -9.41 22.19
CA MET A 70 5.42 -10.54 22.52
C MET A 70 6.86 -10.09 22.77
N LYS A 71 7.42 -9.24 21.93
CA LYS A 71 8.80 -8.74 22.07
C LYS A 71 8.98 -7.94 23.37
N ALA A 72 8.04 -7.07 23.72
CA ALA A 72 8.09 -6.28 24.93
C ALA A 72 8.13 -7.14 26.22
N GLN A 73 7.65 -8.38 26.17
CA GLN A 73 7.65 -9.32 27.29
C GLN A 73 8.87 -10.27 27.29
N MET A 74 9.67 -10.26 26.21
CA MET A 74 10.85 -11.13 26.12
C MET A 74 12.05 -10.49 26.82
N PRO A 75 12.77 -11.20 27.70
CA PRO A 75 13.96 -10.68 28.34
C PRO A 75 15.10 -10.30 27.39
N SER A 76 15.07 -10.81 26.16
CA SER A 76 16.06 -10.51 25.13
C SER A 76 15.90 -9.10 24.50
N TYR A 77 14.77 -8.47 24.70
CA TYR A 77 14.51 -7.09 24.31
C TYR A 77 14.43 -6.22 25.55
N ARG A 78 15.12 -5.09 25.53
CA ARG A 78 15.06 -4.15 26.64
C ARG A 78 13.78 -3.34 26.51
N ALA A 79 12.84 -3.57 27.41
CA ALA A 79 11.65 -2.75 27.54
C ALA A 79 11.79 -1.84 28.77
N THR A 80 11.66 -0.52 28.59
CA THR A 80 11.85 0.46 29.64
C THR A 80 10.62 1.36 29.75
N GLY A 81 10.05 1.44 30.95
CA GLY A 81 8.93 2.35 31.21
C GLY A 81 9.36 3.81 31.13
N VAL A 82 8.48 4.65 30.64
CA VAL A 82 8.69 6.10 30.51
C VAL A 82 8.43 6.78 31.84
N ALA A 83 9.36 7.62 32.30
CA ALA A 83 9.22 8.29 33.60
C ALA A 83 7.95 9.15 33.66
N GLY A 84 7.13 8.94 34.68
CA GLY A 84 5.87 9.65 34.88
C GLY A 84 4.69 9.18 34.00
N ARG A 85 4.89 8.12 33.21
CA ARG A 85 3.88 7.56 32.30
C ARG A 85 3.83 6.04 32.50
N ASN A 86 2.79 5.55 33.15
CA ASN A 86 2.61 4.12 33.41
C ASN A 86 2.01 3.37 32.21
N ASP A 87 1.55 4.11 31.24
CA ASP A 87 0.92 3.63 30.02
C ASP A 87 1.92 3.45 28.85
N LEU A 88 3.15 3.98 28.97
CA LEU A 88 4.14 3.98 27.91
C LEU A 88 5.35 3.09 28.25
N ILE A 89 5.79 2.35 27.25
CA ILE A 89 6.97 1.48 27.30
C ILE A 89 7.76 1.67 26.00
N ASP A 90 9.05 1.98 26.13
CA ASP A 90 9.95 2.06 25.01
C ASP A 90 10.72 0.74 24.86
N VAL A 91 10.82 0.20 23.66
CA VAL A 91 11.41 -1.12 23.38
C VAL A 91 12.60 -0.98 22.43
N ASP A 92 13.77 -1.42 22.93
CA ASP A 92 15.00 -1.54 22.15
C ASP A 92 14.90 -2.79 21.24
N LEU A 93 14.58 -2.59 19.97
CA LEU A 93 14.39 -3.68 19.01
C LEU A 93 15.67 -4.10 18.29
N ASN A 94 16.65 -3.21 18.16
CA ASN A 94 17.95 -3.52 17.58
C ASN A 94 18.91 -4.18 18.60
N ARG A 95 18.59 -4.05 19.91
CA ARG A 95 19.35 -4.61 21.04
C ARG A 95 20.75 -4.04 21.17
N ASP A 96 20.94 -2.78 20.85
CA ASP A 96 22.21 -2.08 21.05
C ASP A 96 22.38 -1.49 22.46
N GLY A 97 21.32 -1.53 23.27
CA GLY A 97 21.27 -1.05 24.64
C GLY A 97 20.92 0.43 24.77
N VAL A 98 20.64 1.11 23.66
CA VAL A 98 20.21 2.52 23.61
C VAL A 98 18.81 2.55 23.01
N ILE A 99 17.88 3.23 23.64
CA ILE A 99 16.55 3.45 23.06
C ILE A 99 16.56 4.74 22.28
N ASP A 100 16.36 4.66 20.97
CA ASP A 100 16.28 5.78 20.06
C ASP A 100 14.92 5.71 19.32
N LEU A 101 14.05 6.68 19.55
CA LEU A 101 12.71 6.75 18.94
C LEU A 101 12.67 7.62 17.69
N SER A 102 13.80 8.00 17.12
CA SER A 102 13.85 8.72 15.85
C SER A 102 13.25 7.90 14.70
N ASP A 103 12.85 8.56 13.63
CA ASP A 103 12.19 7.91 12.49
C ASP A 103 13.06 6.86 11.79
N ASP A 104 14.39 7.06 11.82
CA ASP A 104 15.36 6.13 11.23
C ASP A 104 15.67 4.92 12.14
N SER A 105 15.25 4.96 13.40
CA SER A 105 15.52 3.91 14.38
C SER A 105 14.46 2.77 14.30
N PRO A 106 14.87 1.52 14.51
CA PRO A 106 13.93 0.42 14.62
C PRO A 106 13.17 0.39 15.96
N ASP A 107 13.58 1.16 16.96
CA ASP A 107 12.96 1.15 18.27
C ASP A 107 11.57 1.76 18.27
N VAL A 108 10.73 1.32 19.19
CA VAL A 108 9.32 1.74 19.21
C VAL A 108 8.86 2.11 20.60
N ARG A 109 7.91 3.03 20.64
CA ARG A 109 7.06 3.28 21.79
C ARG A 109 5.80 2.45 21.73
N LEU A 110 5.46 1.84 22.83
CA LEU A 110 4.22 1.11 23.01
C LEU A 110 3.36 1.81 24.05
N LYS A 111 2.07 1.91 23.78
CA LYS A 111 1.05 2.34 24.73
C LYS A 111 0.20 1.16 25.15
N TRP A 112 0.24 0.84 26.43
CA TRP A 112 -0.40 -0.37 26.97
C TRP A 112 0.05 -1.67 26.27
N PHE A 113 1.34 -1.77 25.90
CA PHE A 113 1.94 -2.87 25.13
C PHE A 113 1.54 -2.98 23.66
N PHE A 114 0.83 -2.01 23.12
CA PHE A 114 0.51 -1.91 21.69
C PHE A 114 1.27 -0.74 21.07
N LEU A 115 1.46 -0.77 19.77
CA LEU A 115 2.11 0.33 19.05
C LEU A 115 1.41 1.66 19.34
N ASP A 116 2.19 2.68 19.61
CA ASP A 116 1.72 4.05 19.64
C ASP A 116 1.25 4.47 18.24
N ASN A 117 0.36 5.46 18.13
CA ASN A 117 -0.17 5.92 16.85
C ASN A 117 0.92 6.39 15.88
N THR A 118 1.98 7.01 16.37
CA THR A 118 3.12 7.47 15.55
C THR A 118 4.04 6.34 15.11
N ASP A 119 4.17 5.28 15.91
CA ASP A 119 5.10 4.19 15.65
C ASP A 119 4.51 3.04 14.82
N VAL A 120 3.19 3.06 14.59
CA VAL A 120 2.54 2.03 13.76
C VAL A 120 3.09 2.02 12.33
N VAL A 121 3.38 3.19 11.77
CA VAL A 121 3.93 3.32 10.41
C VAL A 121 5.37 2.85 10.29
N LYS A 122 6.15 2.88 11.38
CA LYS A 122 7.53 2.40 11.41
C LYS A 122 7.64 0.88 11.37
N ARG A 123 6.58 0.16 11.75
CA ARG A 123 6.62 -1.30 11.95
C ARG A 123 5.95 -2.10 10.86
N VAL A 124 5.31 -1.45 9.93
CA VAL A 124 4.59 -2.08 8.84
C VAL A 124 5.05 -1.48 7.52
N GLU A 125 5.52 -2.34 6.63
CA GLU A 125 5.77 -1.93 5.25
C GLU A 125 4.44 -1.83 4.53
N PHE A 126 4.10 -0.64 4.10
CA PHE A 126 2.90 -0.36 3.33
C PHE A 126 3.21 -0.16 1.85
N SER A 127 2.17 -0.27 1.02
CA SER A 127 2.28 0.11 -0.39
C SER A 127 2.63 1.60 -0.51
N GLU A 128 3.52 1.96 -1.44
CA GLU A 128 3.89 3.35 -1.74
C GLU A 128 2.69 4.24 -2.15
N ALA A 129 1.56 3.61 -2.50
CA ALA A 129 0.33 4.32 -2.83
C ALA A 129 -0.49 4.73 -1.61
N LEU A 130 -0.10 4.34 -0.39
CA LEU A 130 -0.80 4.69 0.84
C LEU A 130 -0.12 5.89 1.51
N VAL A 131 -0.93 6.83 1.92
CA VAL A 131 -0.56 8.02 2.68
C VAL A 131 -0.98 7.85 4.14
N PHE A 132 -0.28 8.52 5.04
CA PHE A 132 -0.52 8.48 6.48
C PHE A 132 -0.90 9.87 6.97
N GLU A 133 -2.00 9.95 7.67
CA GLU A 133 -2.45 11.16 8.33
C GLU A 133 -2.60 10.88 9.83
N GLU A 134 -1.83 11.56 10.66
CA GLU A 134 -1.97 11.52 12.11
C GLU A 134 -2.95 12.59 12.58
N GLN A 135 -3.96 12.19 13.34
CA GLN A 135 -4.92 13.12 13.89
C GLN A 135 -4.93 13.07 15.42
N GLY A 136 -4.43 14.14 16.03
CA GLY A 136 -4.26 14.21 17.46
C GLY A 136 -3.21 13.22 17.99
N ILE A 137 -3.47 12.64 19.15
CA ILE A 137 -2.54 11.70 19.81
C ILE A 137 -3.02 10.26 19.78
N ASP A 138 -4.19 10.00 19.19
CA ASP A 138 -4.84 8.69 19.31
C ASP A 138 -5.11 8.00 17.96
N PHE A 139 -5.12 8.77 16.87
CA PHE A 139 -5.62 8.30 15.57
C PHE A 139 -4.56 8.38 14.49
N THR A 140 -4.48 7.32 13.68
CA THR A 140 -3.69 7.31 12.42
C THR A 140 -4.58 6.77 11.31
N TYR A 141 -4.78 7.59 10.28
CA TYR A 141 -5.46 7.23 9.05
C TYR A 141 -4.40 6.72 8.06
N ILE A 142 -4.68 5.62 7.40
CA ILE A 142 -3.78 4.96 6.45
C ILE A 142 -4.61 4.65 5.22
N GLY A 143 -4.40 5.35 4.13
CA GLY A 143 -5.28 5.22 2.99
C GLY A 143 -4.78 5.88 1.72
N TYR A 144 -5.69 6.04 0.79
CA TYR A 144 -5.44 6.72 -0.47
C TYR A 144 -5.80 8.19 -0.33
N ASP A 145 -4.90 9.03 -0.83
CA ASP A 145 -5.08 10.46 -1.02
C ASP A 145 -5.23 10.69 -2.54
N PHE A 146 -6.43 11.07 -2.98
CA PHE A 146 -6.73 11.14 -4.41
C PHE A 146 -6.56 12.54 -4.99
N ASP A 147 -6.49 13.55 -4.14
CA ASP A 147 -6.33 14.94 -4.57
C ASP A 147 -4.98 15.56 -4.15
N ASP A 148 -4.10 14.73 -3.53
CA ASP A 148 -2.74 15.09 -3.13
C ASP A 148 -2.68 16.26 -2.13
N ASP A 149 -3.68 16.37 -1.24
CA ASP A 149 -3.74 17.43 -0.23
C ASP A 149 -3.11 17.01 1.13
N GLY A 150 -2.80 15.72 1.27
CA GLY A 150 -2.20 15.11 2.46
C GLY A 150 -3.24 14.66 3.50
N ALA A 151 -4.53 14.87 3.26
CA ALA A 151 -5.61 14.36 4.08
C ALA A 151 -6.18 13.07 3.47
N VAL A 152 -6.35 12.05 4.28
CA VAL A 152 -6.84 10.74 3.83
C VAL A 152 -8.29 10.53 4.23
N GLN A 153 -8.71 11.27 5.27
CA GLN A 153 -10.02 11.11 5.87
C GLN A 153 -11.16 11.53 4.95
N ASP A 154 -10.99 12.60 4.19
CA ASP A 154 -12.02 13.15 3.30
C ASP A 154 -12.20 12.33 2.03
N ASP A 155 -11.18 11.60 1.57
CA ASP A 155 -11.22 10.66 0.46
C ASP A 155 -12.02 9.37 0.73
N GLN A 156 -12.36 9.09 1.98
CA GLN A 156 -13.21 7.97 2.40
C GLN A 156 -12.70 6.58 1.96
N CYS A 157 -11.37 6.43 1.77
CA CYS A 157 -10.72 5.18 1.35
C CYS A 157 -9.50 4.89 2.23
N TYR A 158 -9.74 4.48 3.50
CA TYR A 158 -8.70 4.33 4.51
C TYR A 158 -8.98 3.22 5.54
N VAL A 159 -7.93 2.89 6.28
CA VAL A 159 -7.97 2.21 7.58
C VAL A 159 -7.68 3.23 8.65
N LEU A 160 -8.52 3.29 9.68
CA LEU A 160 -8.29 4.07 10.88
C LEU A 160 -7.72 3.15 11.97
N TYR A 161 -6.52 3.43 12.40
CA TYR A 161 -5.92 2.88 13.60
C TYR A 161 -6.19 3.81 14.77
N THR A 162 -6.82 3.30 15.82
CA THR A 162 -6.95 3.99 17.10
C THR A 162 -6.11 3.25 18.11
N GLN A 163 -5.11 3.91 18.68
CA GLN A 163 -4.22 3.28 19.67
C GLN A 163 -4.96 2.88 20.95
N ALA A 164 -4.34 1.98 21.74
CA ALA A 164 -4.91 1.52 23.00
C ALA A 164 -5.19 2.70 23.96
N GLN A 165 -6.37 2.74 24.54
CA GLN A 165 -6.80 3.80 25.45
C GLN A 165 -6.55 3.44 26.92
N SER A 166 -6.54 2.15 27.26
CA SER A 166 -6.20 1.63 28.58
C SER A 166 -5.70 0.19 28.48
N ALA A 167 -5.26 -0.39 29.58
CA ALA A 167 -4.85 -1.80 29.64
C ALA A 167 -5.97 -2.77 29.22
N ASP A 168 -7.23 -2.40 29.44
CA ASP A 168 -8.42 -3.20 29.12
C ASP A 168 -9.09 -2.80 27.81
N GLN A 169 -8.56 -1.77 27.13
CA GLN A 169 -9.06 -1.26 25.86
C GLN A 169 -7.94 -1.34 24.81
N PRO A 170 -7.81 -2.46 24.11
CA PRO A 170 -6.82 -2.65 23.05
C PRO A 170 -7.09 -1.69 21.88
N PRO A 171 -6.13 -1.54 20.97
CA PRO A 171 -6.32 -0.72 19.77
C PRO A 171 -7.49 -1.22 18.93
N THR A 172 -8.13 -0.30 18.23
CA THR A 172 -9.22 -0.62 17.32
C THR A 172 -8.86 -0.27 15.89
N TYR A 173 -9.49 -0.99 14.95
CA TYR A 173 -9.26 -0.86 13.52
C TYR A 173 -10.61 -0.67 12.84
N ALA A 174 -10.80 0.44 12.18
CA ALA A 174 -11.99 0.70 11.38
C ALA A 174 -11.59 0.90 9.92
N ARG A 175 -12.46 0.53 8.98
CA ARG A 175 -12.23 0.77 7.56
C ARG A 175 -13.35 1.59 6.96
N GLN A 176 -12.95 2.55 6.13
CA GLN A 176 -13.84 3.31 5.29
C GLN A 176 -13.49 3.04 3.83
N THR A 177 -14.47 2.58 3.05
CA THR A 177 -14.23 2.12 1.68
C THR A 177 -15.19 2.72 0.66
N THR A 178 -16.00 3.70 1.08
CA THR A 178 -17.01 4.31 0.20
C THR A 178 -16.42 5.16 -0.91
N GLY A 179 -15.20 5.69 -0.70
CA GLY A 179 -14.46 6.45 -1.70
C GLY A 179 -13.46 5.63 -2.51
N CYS A 180 -13.28 4.34 -2.18
CA CYS A 180 -12.33 3.53 -2.93
C CYS A 180 -12.79 3.28 -4.36
#